data_198b2b33990e3886bf46923e369c5b79
#
_entry.id   198b2b33990e3886bf46923e369c5b79
#
_cell.length_a   1.000
_cell.length_b   1.000
_cell.length_c   1.000
_cell.angle_alpha   90.00
_cell.angle_beta   90.00
_cell.angle_gamma   90.00
#
_symmetry.space_group_name_H-M   'P 1'
#
loop_
_entity.id
_entity.type
_entity.pdbx_description
1 polymer ?
#
loop_
_entity_poly.entity_id
_entity_poly.type
_entity_poly.pdbx_seq_one_letter_code
_entity_poly.pdbx_strand_id
1 'polypeptide(L)'
;MAKSSFEWDDAKDLQNQESYSVPFSLAQFAFMNPNRIIARDLNHSDEENRYFCFGKVEDGILTVRFTYRSKRIRIFGAGYWRRGKKIYEQESNLHK
;
A
#
# COMPACT_ATOMS: atom_id res chain seq x y z
N MET A 1 7.71 3.43 20.57
CA MET A 1 7.51 3.09 19.87
C MET A 1 6.66 3.51 19.03
N ALA A 2 6.87 3.71 18.33
CA ALA A 2 6.22 4.19 17.41
C ALA A 2 5.16 3.62 16.98
N LYS A 3 4.40 3.42 17.41
CA LYS A 3 3.46 2.79 17.09
C LYS A 3 3.08 3.26 15.96
N SER A 4 2.88 3.79 15.53
CA SER A 4 2.22 3.92 14.54
C SER A 4 2.40 5.08 13.85
N SER A 5 3.17 4.97 12.86
CA SER A 5 3.19 5.87 11.81
C SER A 5 2.04 5.66 10.86
N PHE A 6 1.16 4.75 11.11
CA PHE A 6 0.05 4.40 10.23
C PHE A 6 -1.29 4.73 10.83
N GLU A 7 -2.24 5.11 9.99
CA GLU A 7 -3.61 5.33 10.42
C GLU A 7 -4.58 4.94 9.31
N TRP A 8 -5.83 4.75 9.64
CA TRP A 8 -6.87 4.43 8.67
C TRP A 8 -8.25 4.61 9.30
N ASP A 9 -9.26 4.65 8.43
CA ASP A 9 -10.65 4.71 8.85
C ASP A 9 -11.14 3.28 9.07
N ASP A 10 -11.70 2.98 10.21
CA ASP A 10 -12.13 1.61 10.53
C ASP A 10 -13.18 1.08 9.58
N ALA A 11 -14.08 1.93 9.11
CA ALA A 11 -15.12 1.50 8.17
C ALA A 11 -14.49 1.11 6.83
N LYS A 12 -13.47 1.84 6.39
CA LYS A 12 -12.77 1.51 5.16
C LYS A 12 -11.98 0.22 5.30
N ASP A 13 -11.42 -0.02 6.47
CA ASP A 13 -10.70 -1.25 6.75
C ASP A 13 -11.65 -2.45 6.64
N LEU A 14 -12.82 -2.37 7.26
CA LEU A 14 -13.79 -3.46 7.18
C LEU A 14 -14.26 -3.68 5.75
N GLN A 15 -14.51 -2.61 5.02
CA GLN A 15 -14.94 -2.69 3.64
C GLN A 15 -13.86 -3.36 2.78
N ASN A 16 -12.61 -3.02 3.04
CA ASN A 16 -11.49 -3.60 2.30
C ASN A 16 -11.36 -5.09 2.58
N GLN A 17 -11.59 -5.50 3.83
CA GLN A 17 -11.54 -6.91 4.18
C GLN A 17 -12.65 -7.68 3.46
N GLU A 18 -13.83 -7.10 3.34
CA GLU A 18 -14.93 -7.74 2.64
C GLU A 18 -14.66 -7.86 1.15
N SER A 19 -14.07 -6.82 0.56
CA SER A 19 -13.85 -6.81 -0.88
C SER A 19 -12.61 -7.56 -1.33
N TYR A 20 -11.55 -7.49 -0.55
CA TYR A 20 -10.25 -8.00 -0.98
C TYR A 20 -9.56 -8.91 0.03
N SER A 21 -10.20 -9.17 1.14
CA SER A 21 -9.68 -10.07 2.18
C SER A 21 -8.34 -9.62 2.78
N VAL A 22 -8.10 -8.31 2.79
CA VAL A 22 -6.85 -7.75 3.31
C VAL A 22 -7.16 -6.72 4.37
N PRO A 23 -6.81 -6.98 5.64
CA PRO A 23 -6.96 -5.95 6.67
C PRO A 23 -5.81 -4.94 6.54
N PHE A 24 -6.08 -3.71 6.90
CA PHE A 24 -5.05 -2.68 6.80
C PHE A 24 -3.89 -2.92 7.76
N SER A 25 -4.13 -3.67 8.84
CA SER A 25 -3.05 -4.05 9.74
C SER A 25 -2.01 -4.92 9.01
N LEU A 26 -2.44 -5.73 8.05
CA LEU A 26 -1.52 -6.50 7.23
C LEU A 26 -0.84 -5.59 6.20
N ALA A 27 -1.56 -4.61 5.69
CA ALA A 27 -1.04 -3.72 4.65
C ALA A 27 0.19 -2.94 5.10
N GLN A 28 0.32 -2.69 6.41
CA GLN A 28 1.47 -1.99 6.94
C GLN A 28 2.77 -2.66 6.57
N PHE A 29 2.76 -3.99 6.46
CA PHE A 29 4.00 -4.73 6.22
C PHE A 29 4.56 -4.55 4.82
N ALA A 30 3.78 -4.05 3.87
CA ALA A 30 4.31 -3.73 2.55
C ALA A 30 5.39 -2.66 2.64
N PHE A 31 5.26 -1.75 3.61
CA PHE A 31 6.22 -0.66 3.80
C PHE A 31 7.52 -1.13 4.43
N MET A 32 7.55 -2.35 4.94
CA MET A 32 8.74 -2.91 5.55
C MET A 32 9.56 -3.75 4.57
N ASN A 33 9.03 -4.00 3.39
CA ASN A 33 9.76 -4.77 2.38
C ASN A 33 10.90 -3.90 1.84
N PRO A 34 12.15 -4.37 1.91
CA PRO A 34 13.29 -3.57 1.45
C PRO A 34 13.23 -3.20 -0.03
N ASN A 35 12.53 -4.02 -0.81
CA ASN A 35 12.42 -3.79 -2.25
C ASN A 35 11.11 -3.12 -2.64
N ARG A 36 10.40 -2.56 -1.67
CA ARG A 36 9.13 -1.92 -1.97
C ARG A 36 9.29 -0.78 -2.95
N ILE A 37 8.25 -0.54 -3.71
CA ILE A 37 8.23 0.54 -4.69
C ILE A 37 7.14 1.51 -4.30
N ILE A 38 7.46 2.79 -4.23
CA ILE A 38 6.48 3.84 -3.94
C ILE A 38 6.29 4.61 -5.25
N ALA A 39 5.05 4.76 -5.66
CA ALA A 39 4.72 5.50 -6.87
C ALA A 39 3.56 6.45 -6.60
N ARG A 40 3.51 7.58 -7.28
CA ARG A 40 2.43 8.53 -7.11
C ARG A 40 1.24 8.10 -7.95
N ASP A 41 0.04 8.21 -7.38
CA ASP A 41 -1.19 7.91 -8.10
C ASP A 41 -1.64 9.18 -8.80
N LEU A 42 -1.27 9.32 -10.07
CA LEU A 42 -1.54 10.54 -10.82
C LEU A 42 -3.01 10.74 -11.13
N ASN A 43 -3.79 9.67 -11.09
CA ASN A 43 -5.21 9.77 -11.41
C ASN A 43 -6.08 10.21 -10.23
N HIS A 44 -5.59 10.08 -9.03
CA HIS A 44 -6.36 10.37 -7.83
C HIS A 44 -5.66 11.32 -6.88
N SER A 45 -4.90 12.28 -7.41
CA SER A 45 -4.16 13.23 -6.58
C SER A 45 -4.70 14.65 -6.72
N ASP A 46 -6.03 14.80 -6.83
CA ASP A 46 -6.61 16.13 -7.03
C ASP A 46 -6.50 17.05 -5.82
N GLU A 47 -6.93 16.62 -4.68
CA GLU A 47 -6.92 17.45 -3.47
C GLU A 47 -5.73 17.18 -2.59
N GLU A 48 -5.24 15.99 -2.59
CA GLU A 48 -4.04 15.62 -1.84
C GLU A 48 -3.28 14.59 -2.67
N ASN A 49 -2.00 14.53 -2.51
CA ASN A 49 -1.19 13.58 -3.25
C ASN A 49 -1.42 12.18 -2.71
N ARG A 50 -1.78 11.27 -3.60
CA ARG A 50 -2.01 9.88 -3.28
C ARG A 50 -0.96 9.00 -3.92
N TYR A 51 -0.67 7.89 -3.27
CA TYR A 51 0.45 7.05 -3.64
C TYR A 51 0.08 5.58 -3.59
N PHE A 52 0.89 4.78 -4.25
CA PHE A 52 0.86 3.34 -4.13
C PHE A 52 2.15 2.86 -3.48
N CYS A 53 2.05 1.85 -2.65
CA CYS A 53 3.22 1.10 -2.19
C CYS A 53 3.04 -0.34 -2.65
N PHE A 54 4.01 -0.83 -3.40
CA PHE A 54 4.01 -2.23 -3.85
C PHE A 54 5.08 -2.95 -3.06
N GLY A 55 4.70 -3.91 -2.26
CA GLY A 55 5.67 -4.61 -1.41
C GLY A 55 5.28 -6.06 -1.20
N LYS A 56 6.26 -6.90 -0.98
CA LYS A 56 6.02 -8.30 -0.75
C LYS A 56 5.52 -8.51 0.67
N VAL A 57 4.36 -9.13 0.80
CA VAL A 57 3.76 -9.44 2.09
C VAL A 57 3.28 -10.88 2.01
N GLU A 58 3.77 -11.71 2.89
CA GLU A 58 3.50 -13.14 2.84
C GLU A 58 3.96 -13.68 1.49
N ASP A 59 3.12 -14.36 0.75
CA ASP A 59 3.53 -14.95 -0.51
C ASP A 59 3.16 -14.13 -1.73
N GLY A 60 2.70 -12.93 -1.55
CA GLY A 60 2.22 -12.13 -2.68
C GLY A 60 2.76 -10.70 -2.66
N ILE A 61 2.48 -9.99 -3.73
CA ILE A 61 2.83 -8.58 -3.82
C ILE A 61 1.58 -7.77 -3.51
N LEU A 62 1.62 -7.06 -2.41
CA LEU A 62 0.49 -6.27 -1.96
C LEU A 62 0.60 -4.87 -2.50
N THR A 63 -0.49 -4.34 -3.04
CA THR A 63 -0.58 -2.94 -3.44
C THR A 63 -1.33 -2.22 -2.33
N VAL A 64 -0.74 -1.16 -1.79
CA VAL A 64 -1.38 -0.35 -0.75
C VAL A 64 -1.57 1.05 -1.29
N ARG A 65 -2.79 1.57 -1.17
CA ARG A 65 -3.11 2.93 -1.59
C ARG A 65 -3.11 3.80 -0.35
N PHE A 66 -2.36 4.88 -0.38
CA PHE A 66 -2.16 5.69 0.82
C PHE A 66 -1.86 7.15 0.50
N THR A 67 -1.87 7.98 1.52
CA THR A 67 -1.37 9.35 1.45
C THR A 67 -0.57 9.62 2.71
N TYR A 68 0.17 10.73 2.71
CA TYR A 68 0.83 11.21 3.92
C TYR A 68 -0.06 12.30 4.51
N ARG A 69 -0.35 12.20 5.78
CA ARG A 69 -1.18 13.20 6.47
C ARG A 69 -0.58 13.43 7.85
N SER A 70 -0.16 14.64 8.14
CA SER A 70 0.45 14.99 9.41
C SER A 70 1.61 14.06 9.77
N LYS A 71 2.44 13.76 8.77
CA LYS A 71 3.60 12.89 8.91
C LYS A 71 3.25 11.44 9.20
N ARG A 72 2.01 11.05 8.97
CA ARG A 72 1.59 9.67 9.13
C ARG A 72 1.14 9.14 7.77
N ILE A 73 1.20 7.83 7.63
CA ILE A 73 0.75 7.15 6.43
C ILE A 73 -0.70 6.78 6.65
N ARG A 74 -1.59 7.35 5.84
CA ARG A 74 -3.01 7.04 5.93
C ARG A 74 -3.38 6.10 4.81
N ILE A 75 -3.81 4.88 5.17
CA ILE A 75 -4.12 3.83 4.22
C ILE A 75 -5.59 3.92 3.81
N PHE A 76 -5.88 3.83 2.52
CA PHE A 76 -7.24 3.84 2.00
C PHE A 76 -7.67 2.51 1.44
N GLY A 77 -6.75 1.70 0.96
CA GLY A 77 -7.10 0.44 0.31
C GLY A 77 -5.86 -0.42 0.13
N ALA A 78 -6.09 -1.72 -0.03
CA ALA A 78 -5.00 -2.66 -0.21
C ALA A 78 -5.53 -3.94 -0.85
N GLY A 79 -4.73 -4.53 -1.71
CA GLY A 79 -5.10 -5.79 -2.34
C GLY A 79 -3.92 -6.42 -3.05
N TYR A 80 -4.05 -7.71 -3.30
CA TYR A 80 -3.05 -8.45 -4.06
C TYR A 80 -3.48 -8.40 -5.52
N TRP A 81 -3.21 -7.27 -6.19
CA TRP A 81 -3.67 -7.06 -7.55
C TRP A 81 -2.58 -7.34 -8.55
N ARG A 82 -2.98 -7.90 -9.69
CA ARG A 82 -2.05 -8.32 -10.74
C ARG A 82 -1.19 -7.15 -11.24
N ARG A 83 -1.77 -5.99 -11.40
CA ARG A 83 -1.02 -4.84 -11.92
C ARG A 83 0.13 -4.45 -10.99
N GLY A 84 -0.12 -4.45 -9.68
CA GLY A 84 0.92 -4.11 -8.72
C GLY A 84 2.03 -5.15 -8.71
N LYS A 85 1.67 -6.42 -8.83
CA LYS A 85 2.65 -7.49 -8.90
C LYS A 85 3.55 -7.31 -10.12
N LYS A 86 2.95 -6.94 -11.25
CA LYS A 86 3.71 -6.76 -12.48
C LYS A 86 4.70 -5.61 -12.35
N ILE A 87 4.27 -4.49 -11.77
CA ILE A 87 5.13 -3.33 -11.57
C ILE A 87 6.31 -3.71 -10.66
N TYR A 88 6.02 -4.40 -9.58
CA TYR A 88 7.04 -4.79 -8.62
C TYR A 88 8.08 -5.71 -9.27
N GLU A 89 7.62 -6.68 -10.06
CA GLU A 89 8.52 -7.64 -10.71
C GLU A 89 9.37 -6.98 -11.79
N GLN A 90 8.82 -6.03 -12.51
CA GLN A 90 9.58 -5.31 -13.53
C GLN A 90 10.69 -4.51 -12.91
N GLU A 91 10.43 -3.81 -11.82
CA GLU A 91 11.45 -3.03 -11.14
C GLU A 91 12.52 -3.93 -10.54
N SER A 92 12.12 -5.05 -9.98
CA SER A 92 13.08 -5.99 -9.43
C SER A 92 14.02 -6.52 -10.49
N ASN A 93 13.50 -6.78 -11.69
CA ASN A 93 14.34 -7.27 -12.77
C ASN A 93 15.32 -6.21 -13.28
N LEU A 94 14.91 -4.95 -13.26
CA LEU A 94 15.77 -3.89 -13.70
C LEU A 94 16.96 -3.66 -12.78
N HIS A 95 16.82 -4.04 -11.53
CA HIS A 95 17.88 -3.82 -10.55
C HIS A 95 18.72 -5.06 -10.26
N LYS A 96 18.61 -6.05 -11.07
CA LYS A 96 19.46 -7.23 -10.88
C LYS A 96 20.78 -7.11 -11.67
#